data_e71d5d3d63adc9914d9a9aca6f0f9584
#
_entry.id   e71d5d3d63adc9914d9a9aca6f0f9584
#
_cell.length_a   1.000
_cell.length_b   1.000
_cell.length_c   1.000
_cell.angle_alpha   90.00
_cell.angle_beta   90.00
_cell.angle_gamma   90.00
#
_symmetry.space_group_name_H-M   'P 1'
#
loop_
_entity.id
_entity.type
_entity.pdbx_description
1 polymer ?
#
loop_
_entity_poly.entity_id
_entity_poly.type
_entity_poly.pdbx_seq_one_letter_code
_entity_poly.pdbx_strand_id
1 'polypeptide(L)'
;RSCLACDTRFEITSSRATELKEKGYKIVGRYLTGSTFKVLRDDEPYRILNMGLQFFPIYQESADSIDYFTEENGGLDARRAVQAARRFGIPENTIIYFAVDLDVTSDEIESYILPYFKVISTKMDPDYYIGIYGTRNVCSQICHAGYAKTCFVSDMSTGYSGNMGFKIPENWNFDQFAEIDMDTSIDGEWGIDKDAYSGRYEPVKKLNTYIYIKPQKPEIQKQPTISDIIPLIQKLEELYVDWYQLKNGTSDNPTPFLSPRGLSGGITNFLRSVAYTEFYWAVGLLSDINTEFVEYVKNKSDEIGKYKGLYDKLYLYIQEGSQQVMISDEHDGLIDLKHLAATSEAYFSITSVPASWVGWAGDLATSMKETTEYCKKNGADYQNAADIIVGATDTYFPYEDMCGDADAIGIAQLIGKSTSSTHSFSESLINYYNNYVSNRFEYIIEDLKCSDYLSAIKDAVKATMNQSTLLLQLLGDNPTDDVINACCNSFANYIYFEL
;
A
#
# COMPACT_ATOMS: atom_id res chain seq x y z
N ARG A 1 14.04 -25.40 -33.41
CA ARG A 1 13.49 -24.91 -32.15
C ARG A 1 12.11 -25.55 -31.99
N SER A 2 11.88 -26.34 -30.95
CA SER A 2 10.52 -26.78 -30.63
C SER A 2 9.78 -25.62 -29.97
N CYS A 3 8.71 -25.15 -30.59
CA CYS A 3 7.89 -24.07 -30.06
C CYS A 3 6.87 -24.67 -29.09
N LEU A 4 7.22 -24.68 -27.80
CA LEU A 4 6.35 -25.16 -26.73
C LEU A 4 5.72 -24.01 -25.93
N ALA A 5 6.19 -22.77 -26.15
CA ALA A 5 5.76 -21.60 -25.42
C ALA A 5 5.30 -20.48 -26.39
N CYS A 6 4.52 -19.59 -25.85
CA CYS A 6 4.13 -18.33 -26.48
C CYS A 6 3.91 -17.31 -25.38
N ASP A 7 3.85 -16.02 -25.75
CA ASP A 7 3.30 -14.98 -24.92
C ASP A 7 2.21 -14.20 -25.64
N THR A 8 1.37 -13.52 -24.89
CA THR A 8 0.29 -12.73 -25.48
C THR A 8 -0.25 -11.68 -24.52
N ARG A 9 -0.66 -10.56 -25.10
CA ARG A 9 -1.41 -9.51 -24.39
C ARG A 9 -2.88 -9.83 -24.18
N PHE A 10 -3.42 -10.82 -24.86
CA PHE A 10 -4.82 -11.17 -24.81
C PHE A 10 -5.12 -12.13 -23.65
N GLU A 11 -6.30 -11.99 -23.05
CA GLU A 11 -6.79 -12.92 -22.03
C GLU A 11 -6.85 -14.35 -22.60
N ILE A 12 -6.40 -15.32 -21.81
CA ILE A 12 -6.53 -16.75 -22.15
C ILE A 12 -7.88 -17.25 -21.64
N THR A 13 -8.88 -17.17 -22.50
CA THR A 13 -10.19 -17.80 -22.29
C THR A 13 -10.08 -19.33 -22.42
N SER A 14 -11.11 -20.06 -22.03
CA SER A 14 -11.13 -21.52 -22.19
C SER A 14 -11.01 -21.94 -23.66
N SER A 15 -11.64 -21.17 -24.58
CA SER A 15 -11.58 -21.42 -26.01
C SER A 15 -10.16 -21.20 -26.55
N ARG A 16 -9.52 -20.10 -26.20
CA ARG A 16 -8.14 -19.76 -26.60
C ARG A 16 -7.12 -20.78 -26.00
N ALA A 17 -7.33 -21.21 -24.76
CA ALA A 17 -6.51 -22.26 -24.14
C ALA A 17 -6.63 -23.59 -24.91
N THR A 18 -7.82 -23.94 -25.37
CA THR A 18 -8.03 -25.13 -26.20
C THR A 18 -7.28 -25.03 -27.53
N GLU A 19 -7.41 -23.90 -28.22
CA GLU A 19 -6.69 -23.65 -29.48
C GLU A 19 -5.16 -23.73 -29.31
N LEU A 20 -4.61 -23.12 -28.26
CA LEU A 20 -3.18 -23.21 -27.94
C LEU A 20 -2.72 -24.67 -27.80
N LYS A 21 -3.49 -25.49 -27.07
CA LYS A 21 -3.16 -26.91 -26.86
C LYS A 21 -3.22 -27.71 -28.16
N GLU A 22 -4.23 -27.48 -28.98
CA GLU A 22 -4.39 -28.15 -30.29
C GLU A 22 -3.23 -27.80 -31.23
N LYS A 23 -2.70 -26.58 -31.14
CA LYS A 23 -1.49 -26.14 -31.88
C LYS A 23 -0.17 -26.58 -31.23
N GLY A 24 -0.23 -27.30 -30.09
CA GLY A 24 0.93 -27.90 -29.42
C GLY A 24 1.63 -27.02 -28.40
N TYR A 25 1.08 -25.84 -28.07
CA TYR A 25 1.63 -25.02 -27.01
C TYR A 25 1.35 -25.62 -25.63
N LYS A 26 2.27 -25.40 -24.71
CA LYS A 26 2.20 -25.90 -23.32
C LYS A 26 2.36 -24.80 -22.29
N ILE A 27 2.98 -23.67 -22.68
CA ILE A 27 3.34 -22.59 -21.78
C ILE A 27 2.91 -21.27 -22.43
N VAL A 28 2.33 -20.39 -21.64
CA VAL A 28 1.93 -19.06 -22.10
C VAL A 28 2.45 -17.97 -21.17
N GLY A 29 3.15 -16.96 -21.71
CA GLY A 29 3.55 -15.77 -21.00
C GLY A 29 2.38 -14.80 -20.85
N ARG A 30 2.16 -14.32 -19.64
CA ARG A 30 1.08 -13.37 -19.35
C ARG A 30 1.57 -12.24 -18.44
N TYR A 31 0.95 -11.07 -18.60
CA TYR A 31 1.36 -9.83 -17.95
C TYR A 31 0.72 -9.70 -16.58
N LEU A 32 1.54 -9.42 -15.57
CA LEU A 32 1.09 -9.17 -14.20
C LEU A 32 0.44 -7.80 -14.03
N THR A 33 0.89 -6.82 -14.82
CA THR A 33 0.52 -5.40 -14.75
C THR A 33 0.33 -4.83 -16.15
N GLY A 34 -0.02 -3.56 -16.24
CA GLY A 34 -0.22 -2.83 -17.48
C GLY A 34 -1.68 -2.45 -17.73
N SER A 35 -2.03 -2.13 -18.97
CA SER A 35 -3.40 -1.73 -19.33
C SER A 35 -4.43 -2.83 -19.06
N THR A 36 -5.67 -2.44 -18.79
CA THR A 36 -6.75 -3.36 -18.39
C THR A 36 -7.02 -4.53 -19.35
N PHE A 37 -6.73 -4.36 -20.65
CA PHE A 37 -6.90 -5.46 -21.62
C PHE A 37 -5.71 -6.44 -21.64
N LYS A 38 -4.51 -6.01 -21.19
CA LYS A 38 -3.26 -6.76 -21.25
C LYS A 38 -3.02 -7.59 -19.98
N VAL A 39 -3.44 -7.09 -18.82
CA VAL A 39 -3.19 -7.72 -17.52
C VAL A 39 -3.98 -9.02 -17.34
N LEU A 40 -3.40 -9.98 -16.62
CA LEU A 40 -4.08 -11.20 -16.15
C LEU A 40 -5.40 -10.87 -15.46
N ARG A 41 -6.45 -11.65 -15.73
CA ARG A 41 -7.70 -11.60 -14.97
C ARG A 41 -7.56 -12.41 -13.67
N ASP A 42 -8.37 -12.11 -12.67
CA ASP A 42 -8.26 -12.75 -11.34
C ASP A 42 -8.41 -14.28 -11.40
N ASP A 43 -9.28 -14.78 -12.27
CA ASP A 43 -9.51 -16.23 -12.45
C ASP A 43 -8.65 -16.85 -13.56
N GLU A 44 -7.95 -16.05 -14.36
CA GLU A 44 -7.20 -16.51 -15.53
C GLU A 44 -6.06 -17.48 -15.19
N PRO A 45 -5.25 -17.27 -14.13
CA PRO A 45 -4.21 -18.25 -13.74
C PRO A 45 -4.78 -19.65 -13.47
N TYR A 46 -5.92 -19.73 -12.76
CA TYR A 46 -6.62 -21.00 -12.53
C TYR A 46 -7.11 -21.63 -13.82
N ARG A 47 -7.67 -20.84 -14.71
CA ARG A 47 -8.18 -21.28 -16.00
C ARG A 47 -7.07 -21.86 -16.86
N ILE A 48 -5.95 -21.17 -16.98
CA ILE A 48 -4.76 -21.63 -17.71
C ILE A 48 -4.31 -23.00 -17.21
N LEU A 49 -4.12 -23.14 -15.89
CA LEU A 49 -3.65 -24.38 -15.27
C LEU A 49 -4.67 -25.51 -15.38
N ASN A 50 -5.96 -25.23 -15.17
CA ASN A 50 -7.03 -26.22 -15.27
C ASN A 50 -7.22 -26.73 -16.70
N MET A 51 -6.92 -25.90 -17.69
CA MET A 51 -6.89 -26.30 -19.11
C MET A 51 -5.65 -27.12 -19.46
N GLY A 52 -4.71 -27.32 -18.50
CA GLY A 52 -3.50 -28.13 -18.67
C GLY A 52 -2.36 -27.37 -19.36
N LEU A 53 -2.41 -26.07 -19.39
CA LEU A 53 -1.31 -25.18 -19.76
C LEU A 53 -0.52 -24.79 -18.50
N GLN A 54 0.67 -24.26 -18.72
CA GLN A 54 1.51 -23.61 -17.71
C GLN A 54 1.69 -22.13 -18.12
N PHE A 55 2.12 -21.26 -17.21
CA PHE A 55 2.38 -19.89 -17.58
C PHE A 55 3.64 -19.33 -16.91
N PHE A 56 4.16 -18.23 -17.47
CA PHE A 56 5.22 -17.45 -16.85
C PHE A 56 4.83 -15.98 -16.77
N PRO A 57 5.16 -15.29 -15.66
CA PRO A 57 4.76 -13.92 -15.44
C PRO A 57 5.71 -12.92 -16.08
N ILE A 58 5.14 -11.93 -16.77
CA ILE A 58 5.84 -10.79 -17.36
C ILE A 58 5.40 -9.52 -16.60
N TYR A 59 6.36 -8.70 -16.22
CA TYR A 59 6.10 -7.39 -15.67
C TYR A 59 6.45 -6.32 -16.69
N GLN A 60 5.46 -5.50 -17.07
CA GLN A 60 5.65 -4.41 -18.01
C GLN A 60 4.63 -3.29 -17.74
N GLU A 61 5.15 -2.10 -17.41
CA GLU A 61 4.39 -0.86 -17.37
C GLU A 61 4.68 -0.02 -18.61
N SER A 62 5.50 1.02 -18.53
CA SER A 62 5.88 1.88 -19.68
C SER A 62 7.28 1.55 -20.20
N ALA A 63 7.56 0.29 -20.49
CA ALA A 63 8.88 -0.23 -20.83
C ALA A 63 9.35 0.07 -22.28
N ASP A 64 8.66 0.98 -22.97
CA ASP A 64 8.88 1.44 -24.35
C ASP A 64 9.51 2.85 -24.44
N SER A 65 9.85 3.46 -23.29
CA SER A 65 10.52 4.77 -23.20
C SER A 65 11.73 4.70 -22.27
N ILE A 66 12.87 5.25 -22.72
CA ILE A 66 14.10 5.25 -21.92
C ILE A 66 13.97 6.05 -20.63
N ASP A 67 13.17 7.12 -20.63
CA ASP A 67 12.94 7.99 -19.48
C ASP A 67 12.18 7.29 -18.34
N TYR A 68 11.54 6.16 -18.64
CA TYR A 68 10.88 5.35 -17.62
C TYR A 68 11.86 4.65 -16.67
N PHE A 69 13.04 4.27 -17.18
CA PHE A 69 14.01 3.45 -16.44
C PHE A 69 14.84 4.30 -15.47
N THR A 70 14.22 4.67 -14.37
CA THR A 70 14.84 5.38 -13.25
C THR A 70 15.05 4.44 -12.04
N GLU A 71 15.94 4.81 -11.13
CA GLU A 71 16.12 4.06 -9.86
C GLU A 71 14.84 4.04 -9.03
N GLU A 72 14.06 5.13 -9.02
CA GLU A 72 12.78 5.24 -8.33
C GLU A 72 11.77 4.23 -8.90
N ASN A 73 11.56 4.23 -10.21
CA ASN A 73 10.68 3.26 -10.85
C ASN A 73 11.17 1.82 -10.64
N GLY A 74 12.48 1.58 -10.59
CA GLY A 74 13.03 0.26 -10.27
C GLY A 74 12.57 -0.25 -8.90
N GLY A 75 12.53 0.62 -7.89
CA GLY A 75 12.03 0.27 -6.56
C GLY A 75 10.52 0.01 -6.53
N LEU A 76 9.75 0.85 -7.22
CA LEU A 76 8.30 0.69 -7.36
C LEU A 76 7.92 -0.59 -8.10
N ASP A 77 8.62 -0.87 -9.20
CA ASP A 77 8.34 -2.02 -10.06
C ASP A 77 8.69 -3.35 -9.38
N ALA A 78 9.79 -3.41 -8.63
CA ALA A 78 10.13 -4.57 -7.82
C ALA A 78 8.99 -4.94 -6.85
N ARG A 79 8.45 -3.94 -6.16
CA ARG A 79 7.35 -4.11 -5.22
C ARG A 79 6.06 -4.53 -5.92
N ARG A 80 5.63 -3.77 -6.95
CA ARG A 80 4.39 -4.02 -7.70
C ARG A 80 4.38 -5.40 -8.36
N ALA A 81 5.51 -5.85 -8.89
CA ALA A 81 5.65 -7.16 -9.50
C ALA A 81 5.38 -8.28 -8.48
N VAL A 82 5.93 -8.17 -7.27
CA VAL A 82 5.72 -9.16 -6.21
C VAL A 82 4.30 -9.09 -5.65
N GLN A 83 3.74 -7.91 -5.46
CA GLN A 83 2.34 -7.75 -5.06
C GLN A 83 1.40 -8.43 -6.05
N ALA A 84 1.59 -8.17 -7.35
CA ALA A 84 0.79 -8.81 -8.40
C ALA A 84 0.99 -10.34 -8.41
N ALA A 85 2.21 -10.83 -8.29
CA ALA A 85 2.48 -12.27 -8.22
C ALA A 85 1.76 -12.93 -7.05
N ARG A 86 1.79 -12.33 -5.87
CA ARG A 86 1.08 -12.83 -4.67
C ARG A 86 -0.43 -12.76 -4.83
N ARG A 87 -0.97 -11.66 -5.40
CA ARG A 87 -2.39 -11.54 -5.70
C ARG A 87 -2.91 -12.67 -6.59
N PHE A 88 -2.12 -13.07 -7.58
CA PHE A 88 -2.47 -14.18 -8.48
C PHE A 88 -2.10 -15.55 -7.92
N GLY A 89 -1.61 -15.64 -6.70
CA GLY A 89 -1.21 -16.91 -6.08
C GLY A 89 -0.01 -17.58 -6.72
N ILE A 90 0.83 -16.82 -7.41
CA ILE A 90 2.05 -17.33 -8.03
C ILE A 90 3.01 -17.79 -6.94
N PRO A 91 3.52 -19.04 -6.97
CA PRO A 91 4.35 -19.57 -5.91
C PRO A 91 5.73 -18.91 -5.84
N GLU A 92 6.31 -18.97 -4.66
CA GLU A 92 7.69 -18.58 -4.40
C GLU A 92 8.67 -19.28 -5.35
N ASN A 93 9.84 -18.68 -5.54
CA ASN A 93 10.88 -19.12 -6.47
C ASN A 93 10.49 -19.06 -7.96
N THR A 94 9.36 -18.41 -8.29
CA THR A 94 9.01 -18.12 -9.68
C THR A 94 9.87 -16.95 -10.20
N ILE A 95 10.24 -17.01 -11.48
CA ILE A 95 10.92 -15.93 -12.18
C ILE A 95 9.87 -14.96 -12.73
N ILE A 96 10.00 -13.68 -12.39
CA ILE A 96 9.22 -12.58 -12.97
C ILE A 96 10.11 -11.87 -14.00
N TYR A 97 9.66 -11.80 -15.25
CA TYR A 97 10.41 -11.18 -16.34
C TYR A 97 10.07 -9.71 -16.48
N PHE A 98 11.00 -8.83 -16.09
CA PHE A 98 10.87 -7.39 -16.24
C PHE A 98 11.23 -6.97 -17.66
N ALA A 99 10.34 -6.23 -18.31
CA ALA A 99 10.45 -5.89 -19.73
C ALA A 99 11.27 -4.61 -19.96
N VAL A 100 12.17 -4.68 -20.95
CA VAL A 100 12.82 -3.55 -21.61
C VAL A 100 12.47 -3.67 -23.10
N ASP A 101 11.35 -3.07 -23.50
CA ASP A 101 10.72 -3.26 -24.80
C ASP A 101 11.03 -2.08 -25.75
N LEU A 102 12.32 -1.75 -25.85
CA LEU A 102 12.82 -0.72 -26.76
C LEU A 102 14.22 -1.05 -27.27
N ASP A 103 14.61 -0.40 -28.36
CA ASP A 103 15.97 -0.48 -28.87
C ASP A 103 16.86 0.52 -28.12
N VAL A 104 17.86 0.01 -27.42
CA VAL A 104 18.80 0.80 -26.62
C VAL A 104 20.23 0.50 -26.98
N THR A 105 21.06 1.56 -27.00
CA THR A 105 22.50 1.47 -27.14
C THR A 105 23.19 0.96 -25.90
N SER A 106 24.46 0.55 -26.00
CA SER A 106 25.23 0.13 -24.81
C SER A 106 25.39 1.25 -23.77
N ASP A 107 25.53 2.51 -24.22
CA ASP A 107 25.65 3.67 -23.32
C ASP A 107 24.35 3.94 -22.58
N GLU A 108 23.20 3.76 -23.23
CA GLU A 108 21.87 3.87 -22.58
C GLU A 108 21.62 2.72 -21.60
N ILE A 109 22.08 1.50 -21.92
CA ILE A 109 22.02 0.38 -20.98
C ILE A 109 22.81 0.72 -19.72
N GLU A 110 24.02 1.25 -19.85
CA GLU A 110 24.87 1.62 -18.72
C GLU A 110 24.26 2.76 -17.90
N SER A 111 23.66 3.75 -18.56
CA SER A 111 23.19 4.98 -17.91
C SER A 111 21.79 4.86 -17.27
N TYR A 112 20.91 4.01 -17.82
CA TYR A 112 19.51 3.91 -17.40
C TYR A 112 19.11 2.48 -16.98
N ILE A 113 19.38 1.47 -17.80
CA ILE A 113 18.84 0.14 -17.57
C ILE A 113 19.58 -0.58 -16.43
N LEU A 114 20.91 -0.49 -16.37
CA LEU A 114 21.70 -1.08 -15.30
C LEU A 114 21.38 -0.49 -13.90
N PRO A 115 21.27 0.85 -13.70
CA PRO A 115 20.87 1.43 -12.42
C PRO A 115 19.46 0.98 -12.01
N TYR A 116 18.50 0.97 -12.94
CA TYR A 116 17.13 0.50 -12.71
C TYR A 116 17.13 -0.96 -12.20
N PHE A 117 17.80 -1.89 -12.92
CA PHE A 117 17.87 -3.30 -12.51
C PHE A 117 18.71 -3.52 -11.23
N LYS A 118 19.69 -2.67 -10.95
CA LYS A 118 20.42 -2.69 -9.69
C LYS A 118 19.47 -2.44 -8.52
N VAL A 119 18.58 -1.47 -8.63
CA VAL A 119 17.58 -1.19 -7.59
C VAL A 119 16.58 -2.32 -7.48
N ILE A 120 16.06 -2.85 -8.60
CA ILE A 120 15.20 -4.05 -8.57
C ILE A 120 15.90 -5.18 -7.82
N SER A 121 17.17 -5.46 -8.11
CA SER A 121 17.90 -6.57 -7.47
C SER A 121 18.11 -6.39 -5.97
N THR A 122 18.08 -5.15 -5.47
CA THR A 122 18.22 -4.85 -4.03
C THR A 122 16.88 -4.73 -3.31
N LYS A 123 15.80 -4.42 -4.04
CA LYS A 123 14.46 -4.19 -3.48
C LYS A 123 13.49 -5.35 -3.71
N MET A 124 13.82 -6.24 -4.64
CA MET A 124 13.00 -7.41 -4.93
C MET A 124 12.92 -8.32 -3.72
N ASP A 125 11.69 -8.75 -3.41
CA ASP A 125 11.45 -9.74 -2.37
C ASP A 125 12.19 -11.05 -2.70
N PRO A 126 12.95 -11.65 -1.77
CA PRO A 126 13.75 -12.86 -2.00
C PRO A 126 12.92 -14.09 -2.36
N ASP A 127 11.60 -14.06 -2.14
CA ASP A 127 10.69 -15.14 -2.53
C ASP A 127 10.58 -15.31 -4.05
N TYR A 128 10.95 -14.28 -4.84
CA TYR A 128 10.86 -14.31 -6.29
C TYR A 128 12.21 -14.03 -6.97
N TYR A 129 12.40 -14.58 -8.16
CA TYR A 129 13.59 -14.36 -8.95
C TYR A 129 13.34 -13.35 -10.06
N ILE A 130 14.37 -12.58 -10.39
CA ILE A 130 14.34 -11.59 -11.46
C ILE A 130 14.75 -12.26 -12.78
N GLY A 131 13.91 -12.12 -13.79
CA GLY A 131 14.23 -12.34 -15.19
C GLY A 131 14.26 -10.99 -15.94
N ILE A 132 14.95 -10.94 -17.07
CA ILE A 132 14.98 -9.79 -17.98
C ILE A 132 14.37 -10.17 -19.33
N TYR A 133 13.39 -9.39 -19.82
CA TYR A 133 12.93 -9.43 -21.21
C TYR A 133 13.53 -8.25 -21.99
N GLY A 134 14.14 -8.54 -23.11
CA GLY A 134 14.69 -7.49 -23.99
C GLY A 134 15.61 -8.04 -25.06
N THR A 135 16.33 -7.12 -25.73
CA THR A 135 17.32 -7.48 -26.76
C THR A 135 18.45 -8.33 -26.17
N ARG A 136 19.19 -9.02 -27.03
CA ARG A 136 20.35 -9.85 -26.64
C ARG A 136 21.37 -9.07 -25.84
N ASN A 137 21.65 -7.81 -26.24
CA ASN A 137 22.60 -6.95 -25.56
C ASN A 137 22.12 -6.58 -24.15
N VAL A 138 20.87 -6.12 -24.01
CA VAL A 138 20.25 -5.82 -22.70
C VAL A 138 20.30 -7.05 -21.80
N CYS A 139 19.80 -8.19 -22.29
CA CYS A 139 19.80 -9.45 -21.55
C CYS A 139 21.20 -9.85 -21.07
N SER A 140 22.19 -9.75 -21.97
CA SER A 140 23.58 -10.11 -21.65
C SER A 140 24.16 -9.22 -20.57
N GLN A 141 23.99 -7.89 -20.66
CA GLN A 141 24.56 -6.94 -19.70
C GLN A 141 23.92 -7.07 -18.32
N ILE A 142 22.58 -7.18 -18.24
CA ILE A 142 21.86 -7.28 -16.98
C ILE A 142 22.18 -8.61 -16.26
N CYS A 143 22.22 -9.73 -17.01
CA CYS A 143 22.59 -11.01 -16.41
C CYS A 143 24.07 -11.07 -16.03
N HIS A 144 24.96 -10.46 -16.82
CA HIS A 144 26.40 -10.39 -16.49
C HIS A 144 26.67 -9.56 -15.23
N ALA A 145 25.90 -8.48 -15.03
CA ALA A 145 25.94 -7.68 -13.80
C ALA A 145 25.38 -8.43 -12.56
N GLY A 146 24.73 -9.58 -12.75
CA GLY A 146 24.14 -10.37 -11.68
C GLY A 146 22.78 -9.86 -11.19
N TYR A 147 22.14 -8.95 -11.93
CA TYR A 147 20.86 -8.34 -11.52
C TYR A 147 19.65 -9.16 -11.98
N ALA A 148 19.80 -10.05 -12.94
CA ALA A 148 18.78 -11.02 -13.33
C ALA A 148 19.36 -12.43 -13.40
N LYS A 149 18.53 -13.43 -13.08
CA LYS A 149 18.91 -14.85 -13.06
C LYS A 149 18.91 -15.46 -14.45
N THR A 150 18.03 -14.99 -15.33
CA THR A 150 17.84 -15.54 -16.68
C THR A 150 17.18 -14.52 -17.60
N CYS A 151 17.11 -14.85 -18.89
CA CYS A 151 16.60 -13.98 -19.93
C CYS A 151 15.36 -14.56 -20.63
N PHE A 152 14.50 -13.66 -21.06
CA PHE A 152 13.52 -13.82 -22.11
C PHE A 152 13.92 -12.89 -23.26
N VAL A 153 14.44 -13.45 -24.33
CA VAL A 153 15.10 -12.68 -25.40
C VAL A 153 14.08 -12.28 -26.46
N SER A 154 14.07 -11.01 -26.89
CA SER A 154 13.18 -10.47 -27.94
C SER A 154 13.78 -10.61 -29.35
N ASP A 155 14.11 -11.82 -29.78
CA ASP A 155 14.75 -12.06 -31.10
C ASP A 155 13.86 -11.70 -32.28
N MET A 156 12.53 -11.64 -32.10
CA MET A 156 11.63 -11.19 -33.17
C MET A 156 11.84 -9.72 -33.56
N SER A 157 12.38 -8.91 -32.65
CA SER A 157 12.71 -7.49 -32.88
C SER A 157 14.01 -7.39 -33.71
N THR A 158 13.98 -7.94 -34.92
CA THR A 158 15.18 -8.08 -35.79
C THR A 158 15.79 -6.76 -36.26
N GLY A 159 15.01 -5.67 -36.20
CA GLY A 159 15.47 -4.31 -36.52
C GLY A 159 16.20 -3.61 -35.39
N TYR A 160 16.14 -4.17 -34.15
CA TYR A 160 16.76 -3.55 -32.97
C TYR A 160 18.28 -3.76 -33.01
N SER A 161 19.02 -2.68 -32.78
CA SER A 161 20.49 -2.67 -32.75
C SER A 161 21.06 -3.64 -31.71
N GLY A 162 20.37 -3.78 -30.60
CA GLY A 162 20.71 -4.68 -29.48
C GLY A 162 20.61 -6.18 -29.84
N ASN A 163 19.97 -6.55 -30.97
CA ASN A 163 19.95 -7.92 -31.49
C ASN A 163 20.99 -8.15 -32.62
N MET A 164 21.43 -7.08 -33.28
CA MET A 164 22.35 -7.19 -34.42
C MET A 164 23.79 -7.42 -33.94
N GLY A 165 24.35 -8.57 -34.31
CA GLY A 165 25.74 -8.91 -34.00
C GLY A 165 25.98 -9.46 -32.59
N PHE A 166 24.98 -9.42 -31.71
CA PHE A 166 25.07 -10.02 -30.38
C PHE A 166 24.67 -11.49 -30.39
N LYS A 167 25.39 -12.30 -29.61
CA LYS A 167 25.01 -13.69 -29.40
C LYS A 167 23.83 -13.75 -28.42
N ILE A 168 22.98 -14.78 -28.57
CA ILE A 168 21.96 -15.08 -27.59
C ILE A 168 22.64 -15.43 -26.24
N PRO A 169 22.22 -14.88 -25.12
CA PRO A 169 22.80 -15.18 -23.80
C PRO A 169 22.73 -16.67 -23.48
N GLU A 170 23.79 -17.23 -22.91
CA GLU A 170 23.84 -18.67 -22.60
C GLU A 170 22.77 -19.11 -21.57
N ASN A 171 22.38 -18.19 -20.68
CA ASN A 171 21.40 -18.43 -19.62
C ASN A 171 19.95 -18.08 -20.02
N TRP A 172 19.63 -17.97 -21.32
CA TRP A 172 18.27 -17.69 -21.77
C TRP A 172 17.30 -18.80 -21.35
N ASN A 173 16.06 -18.41 -21.00
CA ASN A 173 14.99 -19.36 -20.70
C ASN A 173 13.92 -19.36 -21.77
N PHE A 174 13.51 -18.18 -22.23
CA PHE A 174 12.62 -17.99 -23.37
C PHE A 174 13.29 -17.14 -24.44
N ASP A 175 12.89 -17.36 -25.70
CA ASP A 175 13.38 -16.65 -26.88
C ASP A 175 12.20 -16.41 -27.83
N GLN A 176 11.74 -15.17 -27.89
CA GLN A 176 10.61 -14.72 -28.70
C GLN A 176 11.09 -14.48 -30.13
N PHE A 177 10.58 -15.22 -31.10
CA PHE A 177 11.16 -15.23 -32.44
C PHE A 177 10.17 -14.99 -33.59
N ALA A 178 8.86 -14.97 -33.37
CA ALA A 178 7.86 -14.73 -34.39
C ALA A 178 6.50 -14.40 -33.78
N GLU A 179 5.79 -13.45 -34.41
CA GLU A 179 4.38 -13.14 -34.11
C GLU A 179 3.47 -13.90 -35.10
N ILE A 180 2.33 -14.36 -34.63
CA ILE A 180 1.28 -14.96 -35.48
C ILE A 180 -0.11 -14.57 -35.02
N ASP A 181 -0.99 -14.37 -36.00
CA ASP A 181 -2.44 -14.25 -35.79
C ASP A 181 -3.03 -15.63 -35.50
N MET A 182 -4.00 -15.67 -34.59
CA MET A 182 -4.74 -16.85 -34.21
C MET A 182 -6.13 -16.84 -34.86
N ASP A 183 -6.94 -17.88 -34.62
CA ASP A 183 -8.25 -17.99 -35.22
C ASP A 183 -9.23 -16.92 -34.69
N THR A 184 -9.58 -15.97 -35.55
CA THR A 184 -10.47 -14.86 -35.22
C THR A 184 -11.93 -15.29 -34.93
N SER A 185 -12.31 -16.53 -35.30
CA SER A 185 -13.62 -17.10 -34.94
C SER A 185 -13.71 -17.47 -33.44
N ILE A 186 -12.58 -17.49 -32.75
CA ILE A 186 -12.45 -17.84 -31.33
C ILE A 186 -12.26 -16.56 -30.52
N ASP A 187 -13.32 -16.09 -29.87
CA ASP A 187 -13.32 -14.92 -28.99
C ASP A 187 -12.78 -13.62 -29.63
N GLY A 188 -12.93 -13.48 -30.95
CA GLY A 188 -12.54 -12.30 -31.70
C GLY A 188 -11.07 -12.28 -32.11
N GLU A 189 -10.59 -11.10 -32.53
CA GLU A 189 -9.19 -10.90 -32.96
C GLU A 189 -8.23 -11.13 -31.80
N TRP A 190 -7.24 -11.99 -32.03
CA TRP A 190 -6.16 -12.22 -31.09
C TRP A 190 -4.91 -12.80 -31.76
N GLY A 191 -3.78 -12.68 -31.11
CA GLY A 191 -2.49 -13.15 -31.60
C GLY A 191 -1.57 -13.56 -30.47
N ILE A 192 -0.51 -14.23 -30.82
CA ILE A 192 0.55 -14.67 -29.92
C ILE A 192 1.91 -14.42 -30.50
N ASP A 193 2.88 -14.22 -29.64
CA ASP A 193 4.30 -14.29 -29.96
C ASP A 193 4.82 -15.68 -29.66
N LYS A 194 5.56 -16.28 -30.60
CA LYS A 194 6.13 -17.61 -30.46
C LYS A 194 7.42 -17.58 -29.65
N ASP A 195 7.51 -18.41 -28.64
CA ASP A 195 8.68 -18.54 -27.80
C ASP A 195 9.31 -19.92 -27.88
N ALA A 196 10.62 -19.96 -28.08
CA ALA A 196 11.38 -21.14 -27.79
C ALA A 196 11.62 -21.22 -26.27
N TYR A 197 11.51 -22.41 -25.71
CA TYR A 197 11.73 -22.68 -24.30
C TYR A 197 12.96 -23.54 -24.09
N SER A 198 13.89 -23.11 -23.24
CA SER A 198 15.14 -23.84 -22.99
C SER A 198 15.00 -24.96 -21.96
N GLY A 199 14.02 -24.86 -21.08
CA GLY A 199 13.84 -25.81 -19.97
C GLY A 199 14.73 -25.56 -18.77
N ARG A 200 15.44 -24.41 -18.70
CA ARG A 200 16.33 -24.12 -17.54
C ARG A 200 15.58 -23.79 -16.28
N TYR A 201 14.48 -23.05 -16.41
CA TYR A 201 13.63 -22.65 -15.27
C TYR A 201 12.19 -22.99 -15.61
N GLU A 202 11.53 -23.62 -14.67
CA GLU A 202 10.17 -24.08 -14.86
C GLU A 202 9.16 -22.92 -14.80
N PRO A 203 8.13 -22.91 -15.66
CA PRO A 203 7.00 -22.02 -15.56
C PRO A 203 6.09 -22.42 -14.38
N VAL A 204 5.10 -21.58 -14.07
CA VAL A 204 4.10 -21.85 -13.04
C VAL A 204 3.24 -23.05 -13.45
N LYS A 205 3.17 -24.06 -12.59
CA LYS A 205 2.42 -25.31 -12.78
C LYS A 205 1.27 -25.47 -11.78
N LYS A 206 1.29 -24.73 -10.68
CA LYS A 206 0.28 -24.70 -9.63
C LYS A 206 0.28 -23.36 -8.97
N LEU A 207 -0.84 -22.96 -8.40
CA LEU A 207 -0.95 -21.77 -7.56
C LEU A 207 -0.82 -22.15 -6.08
N ASN A 208 -0.53 -21.17 -5.26
CA ASN A 208 -0.62 -21.29 -3.82
C ASN A 208 -2.06 -21.60 -3.41
N THR A 209 -2.23 -22.38 -2.37
CA THR A 209 -3.56 -22.71 -1.85
C THR A 209 -4.22 -21.57 -1.11
N TYR A 210 -3.43 -20.66 -0.58
CA TYR A 210 -3.88 -19.44 0.06
C TYR A 210 -3.51 -18.23 -0.81
N ILE A 211 -4.51 -17.40 -1.09
CA ILE A 211 -4.36 -16.14 -1.81
C ILE A 211 -5.05 -15.08 -0.97
N TYR A 212 -4.29 -14.07 -0.56
CA TYR A 212 -4.88 -12.93 0.13
C TYR A 212 -5.65 -12.05 -0.86
N ILE A 213 -6.92 -11.82 -0.56
CA ILE A 213 -7.76 -10.87 -1.31
C ILE A 213 -7.99 -9.67 -0.40
N LYS A 214 -7.37 -8.54 -0.75
CA LYS A 214 -7.53 -7.30 0.01
C LYS A 214 -8.99 -6.85 -0.01
N PRO A 215 -9.59 -6.49 1.14
CA PRO A 215 -10.90 -5.87 1.19
C PRO A 215 -10.96 -4.64 0.27
N GLN A 216 -12.11 -4.46 -0.37
CA GLN A 216 -12.31 -3.30 -1.24
C GLN A 216 -12.44 -2.03 -0.39
N LYS A 217 -11.83 -0.95 -0.87
CA LYS A 217 -12.03 0.37 -0.28
C LYS A 217 -13.51 0.79 -0.45
N PRO A 218 -14.08 1.52 0.53
CA PRO A 218 -15.44 2.02 0.39
C PRO A 218 -15.55 2.95 -0.82
N GLU A 219 -16.71 2.91 -1.50
CA GLU A 219 -17.02 3.93 -2.50
C GLU A 219 -17.13 5.31 -1.82
N ILE A 220 -16.24 6.23 -2.16
CA ILE A 220 -16.26 7.58 -1.63
C ILE A 220 -17.36 8.35 -2.35
N GLN A 221 -18.49 8.56 -1.66
CA GLN A 221 -19.47 9.58 -2.07
C GLN A 221 -18.83 10.96 -1.95
N LYS A 222 -19.39 11.99 -2.61
CA LYS A 222 -18.88 13.37 -2.54
C LYS A 222 -18.83 13.86 -1.09
N GLN A 223 -17.67 13.77 -0.48
CA GLN A 223 -17.38 14.19 0.88
C GLN A 223 -16.64 15.54 0.86
N PRO A 224 -16.68 16.31 1.95
CA PRO A 224 -15.73 17.39 2.17
C PRO A 224 -14.30 16.88 2.12
N THR A 225 -13.39 17.70 1.63
CA THR A 225 -11.97 17.36 1.52
C THR A 225 -11.16 17.97 2.66
N ILE A 226 -9.93 17.51 2.83
CA ILE A 226 -8.97 18.17 3.77
C ILE A 226 -8.85 19.65 3.46
N SER A 227 -8.85 20.03 2.19
CA SER A 227 -8.78 21.44 1.76
C SER A 227 -9.97 22.29 2.24
N ASP A 228 -11.15 21.69 2.42
CA ASP A 228 -12.33 22.38 2.96
C ASP A 228 -12.24 22.61 4.49
N ILE A 229 -11.55 21.72 5.20
CA ILE A 229 -11.46 21.74 6.66
C ILE A 229 -10.33 22.65 7.16
N ILE A 230 -9.22 22.72 6.45
CA ILE A 230 -8.06 23.52 6.84
C ILE A 230 -8.43 24.97 7.20
N PRO A 231 -9.25 25.72 6.45
CA PRO A 231 -9.63 27.07 6.84
C PRO A 231 -10.42 27.16 8.16
N LEU A 232 -11.15 26.10 8.53
CA LEU A 232 -11.84 26.04 9.82
C LEU A 232 -10.85 25.82 10.97
N ILE A 233 -9.87 24.93 10.76
CA ILE A 233 -8.81 24.67 11.74
C ILE A 233 -7.95 25.94 11.93
N GLN A 234 -7.59 26.64 10.87
CA GLN A 234 -6.83 27.90 10.96
C GLN A 234 -7.56 28.96 11.79
N LYS A 235 -8.87 29.09 11.63
CA LYS A 235 -9.68 29.99 12.49
C LYS A 235 -9.71 29.53 13.94
N LEU A 236 -9.72 28.24 14.19
CA LEU A 236 -9.63 27.68 15.54
C LEU A 236 -8.27 27.98 16.17
N GLU A 237 -7.19 27.90 15.40
CA GLU A 237 -5.83 28.23 15.81
C GLU A 237 -5.71 29.73 16.19
N GLU A 238 -6.28 30.62 15.40
CA GLU A 238 -6.35 32.04 15.73
C GLU A 238 -7.07 32.28 17.05
N LEU A 239 -8.23 31.64 17.28
CA LEU A 239 -8.96 31.75 18.54
C LEU A 239 -8.18 31.16 19.72
N TYR A 240 -7.38 30.10 19.51
CA TYR A 240 -6.56 29.53 20.57
C TYR A 240 -5.45 30.51 21.00
N VAL A 241 -4.82 31.18 20.04
CA VAL A 241 -3.82 32.23 20.33
C VAL A 241 -4.45 33.39 21.08
N ASP A 242 -5.60 33.91 20.61
CA ASP A 242 -6.32 35.01 21.26
C ASP A 242 -6.73 34.63 22.69
N TRP A 243 -7.31 33.45 22.89
CA TRP A 243 -7.72 32.96 24.21
C TRP A 243 -6.52 32.81 25.16
N TYR A 244 -5.40 32.25 24.67
CA TYR A 244 -4.20 32.07 25.47
C TYR A 244 -3.61 33.42 25.90
N GLN A 245 -3.54 34.39 25.00
CA GLN A 245 -3.06 35.75 25.30
C GLN A 245 -3.96 36.48 26.32
N LEU A 246 -5.28 36.33 26.21
CA LEU A 246 -6.22 36.90 27.19
C LEU A 246 -6.00 36.34 28.59
N LYS A 247 -5.65 35.05 28.72
CA LYS A 247 -5.42 34.40 30.01
C LYS A 247 -4.07 34.70 30.62
N ASN A 248 -3.03 34.74 29.80
CA ASN A 248 -1.64 34.72 30.28
C ASN A 248 -0.90 36.03 30.01
N GLY A 249 -1.56 37.00 29.37
CA GLY A 249 -0.96 38.25 28.93
C GLY A 249 -0.10 38.10 27.68
N THR A 250 0.13 39.20 26.98
CA THR A 250 1.04 39.27 25.84
C THR A 250 2.47 39.36 26.36
N SER A 251 3.17 38.23 26.45
CA SER A 251 4.62 38.23 26.65
C SER A 251 5.32 37.99 25.31
N ASP A 252 6.42 38.71 25.06
CA ASP A 252 7.28 38.54 23.88
C ASP A 252 7.95 37.15 23.87
N ASN A 253 7.77 36.35 24.91
CA ASN A 253 8.24 35.00 25.04
C ASN A 253 7.04 34.12 25.35
N PRO A 254 6.37 33.52 24.33
CA PRO A 254 5.25 32.62 24.56
C PRO A 254 5.78 31.43 25.37
N THR A 255 5.51 31.46 26.67
CA THR A 255 5.62 30.24 27.47
C THR A 255 4.88 29.12 26.74
N PRO A 256 5.41 27.89 26.72
CA PRO A 256 4.87 26.85 25.90
C PRO A 256 3.36 26.76 26.06
N PHE A 257 2.63 27.04 24.98
CA PHE A 257 1.23 26.71 24.90
C PHE A 257 1.08 25.28 25.38
N LEU A 258 0.23 25.03 26.34
CA LEU A 258 0.03 23.77 27.03
C LEU A 258 0.61 22.51 26.34
N SER A 259 1.48 21.78 27.08
CA SER A 259 2.05 20.51 26.67
C SER A 259 0.98 19.53 26.09
N PRO A 260 1.30 18.60 25.20
CA PRO A 260 2.68 18.25 24.88
C PRO A 260 3.29 18.95 23.67
N ARG A 261 2.54 19.58 22.79
CA ARG A 261 3.09 20.21 21.59
C ARG A 261 2.45 21.58 21.27
N GLY A 262 2.31 22.42 22.28
CA GLY A 262 1.94 23.83 22.11
C GLY A 262 0.61 24.05 21.42
N LEU A 263 0.59 24.92 20.40
CA LEU A 263 -0.61 25.24 19.63
C LEU A 263 -1.28 24.01 19.03
N SER A 264 -0.50 23.13 18.39
CA SER A 264 -1.00 21.88 17.80
C SER A 264 -1.69 20.99 18.82
N GLY A 265 -1.11 20.84 20.04
CA GLY A 265 -1.70 20.07 21.13
C GLY A 265 -3.02 20.66 21.62
N GLY A 266 -3.16 21.99 21.71
CA GLY A 266 -4.40 22.67 22.05
C GLY A 266 -5.51 22.45 21.01
N ILE A 267 -5.15 22.42 19.75
CA ILE A 267 -6.08 22.17 18.63
C ILE A 267 -6.54 20.72 18.59
N THR A 268 -5.62 19.75 18.69
CA THR A 268 -5.98 18.32 18.74
C THR A 268 -6.87 18.03 19.95
N ASN A 269 -6.57 18.61 21.11
CA ASN A 269 -7.40 18.52 22.31
C ASN A 269 -8.83 19.03 22.07
N PHE A 270 -9.01 20.18 21.40
CA PHE A 270 -10.34 20.68 21.04
C PHE A 270 -11.05 19.72 20.07
N LEU A 271 -10.38 19.29 18.99
CA LEU A 271 -11.01 18.49 17.95
C LEU A 271 -11.46 17.10 18.44
N ARG A 272 -10.79 16.53 19.44
CA ARG A 272 -11.22 15.28 20.07
C ARG A 272 -12.24 15.43 21.21
N SER A 273 -12.53 16.65 21.65
CA SER A 273 -13.21 16.95 22.92
C SER A 273 -14.59 16.34 23.12
N VAL A 274 -15.28 15.98 22.03
CA VAL A 274 -16.64 15.43 22.09
C VAL A 274 -16.64 13.92 22.22
N ALA A 275 -15.64 13.23 21.67
CA ALA A 275 -15.69 11.80 21.44
C ALA A 275 -14.67 10.99 22.27
N TYR A 276 -13.53 11.57 22.59
CA TYR A 276 -12.41 10.83 23.19
C TYR A 276 -12.08 11.33 24.59
N THR A 277 -13.04 11.19 25.51
CA THR A 277 -12.84 11.48 26.93
C THR A 277 -12.21 10.31 27.69
N GLU A 278 -12.47 9.07 27.25
CA GLU A 278 -11.96 7.84 27.86
C GLU A 278 -11.53 6.85 26.79
N PHE A 279 -10.24 6.79 26.50
CA PHE A 279 -9.69 5.86 25.50
C PHE A 279 -8.75 4.85 26.20
N TYR A 280 -9.06 3.56 26.13
CA TYR A 280 -8.32 2.49 26.85
C TYR A 280 -6.84 2.43 26.50
N TRP A 281 -6.48 2.57 25.22
CA TRP A 281 -5.09 2.49 24.79
C TRP A 281 -4.30 3.78 25.02
N ALA A 282 -5.00 4.89 25.16
CA ALA A 282 -4.42 6.23 25.33
C ALA A 282 -4.45 6.71 26.78
N VAL A 283 -4.82 5.86 27.74
CA VAL A 283 -4.83 6.22 29.17
C VAL A 283 -3.44 6.73 29.59
N GLY A 284 -3.39 8.00 30.01
CA GLY A 284 -2.15 8.69 30.38
C GLY A 284 -1.36 9.32 29.22
N LEU A 285 -1.81 9.16 27.96
CA LEU A 285 -1.21 9.79 26.80
C LEU A 285 -1.96 11.04 26.33
N LEU A 286 -3.27 11.12 26.60
CA LEU A 286 -4.11 12.25 26.28
C LEU A 286 -4.18 13.22 27.46
N SER A 287 -4.15 14.51 27.17
CA SER A 287 -4.37 15.56 28.17
C SER A 287 -5.85 15.70 28.52
N ASP A 288 -6.17 16.26 29.69
CA ASP A 288 -7.55 16.62 30.03
C ASP A 288 -8.14 17.60 29.02
N ILE A 289 -9.44 17.48 28.74
CA ILE A 289 -10.12 18.39 27.82
C ILE A 289 -10.12 19.80 28.39
N ASN A 290 -9.68 20.77 27.58
CA ASN A 290 -9.70 22.19 27.91
C ASN A 290 -11.11 22.78 27.72
N THR A 291 -11.99 22.55 28.70
CA THR A 291 -13.39 22.99 28.66
C THR A 291 -13.52 24.51 28.57
N GLU A 292 -12.59 25.26 29.13
CA GLU A 292 -12.63 26.73 29.05
C GLU A 292 -12.36 27.24 27.63
N PHE A 293 -11.45 26.62 26.91
CA PHE A 293 -11.22 26.95 25.51
C PHE A 293 -12.41 26.54 24.64
N VAL A 294 -13.01 25.37 24.89
CA VAL A 294 -14.23 24.93 24.18
C VAL A 294 -15.35 25.95 24.34
N GLU A 295 -15.61 26.42 25.58
CA GLU A 295 -16.62 27.45 25.83
C GLU A 295 -16.26 28.80 25.18
N TYR A 296 -14.99 29.16 25.16
CA TYR A 296 -14.53 30.35 24.47
C TYR A 296 -14.86 30.34 22.98
N VAL A 297 -14.56 29.19 22.31
CA VAL A 297 -14.88 29.01 20.88
C VAL A 297 -16.38 29.06 20.62
N LYS A 298 -17.21 28.43 21.47
CA LYS A 298 -18.67 28.51 21.38
C LYS A 298 -19.16 29.96 21.44
N ASN A 299 -18.72 30.70 22.46
CA ASN A 299 -19.09 32.09 22.63
C ASN A 299 -18.69 32.97 21.42
N LYS A 300 -17.47 32.78 20.92
CA LYS A 300 -17.01 33.49 19.71
C LYS A 300 -17.76 33.09 18.45
N SER A 301 -18.18 31.85 18.37
CA SER A 301 -19.00 31.30 17.28
C SER A 301 -20.42 31.93 17.27
N ASP A 302 -20.96 32.33 18.42
CA ASP A 302 -22.27 32.94 18.54
C ASP A 302 -22.22 34.45 18.20
N GLU A 303 -21.09 35.12 18.41
CA GLU A 303 -20.90 36.53 18.09
C GLU A 303 -20.97 36.79 16.58
N ILE A 304 -21.50 37.95 16.21
CA ILE A 304 -21.46 38.43 14.80
C ILE A 304 -20.02 38.80 14.44
N GLY A 305 -19.44 38.15 13.41
CA GLY A 305 -18.07 38.44 12.97
C GLY A 305 -17.39 37.31 12.26
N LYS A 306 -16.05 37.34 12.24
CA LYS A 306 -15.17 36.42 11.53
C LYS A 306 -15.41 34.96 11.89
N TYR A 307 -15.76 34.67 13.13
CA TYR A 307 -15.88 33.30 13.68
C TYR A 307 -17.34 32.83 13.76
N LYS A 308 -18.30 33.57 13.23
CA LYS A 308 -19.72 33.19 13.28
C LYS A 308 -19.95 31.80 12.71
N GLY A 309 -20.55 30.91 13.53
CA GLY A 309 -20.89 29.55 13.17
C GLY A 309 -19.67 28.60 13.05
N LEU A 310 -18.50 28.99 13.57
CA LEU A 310 -17.29 28.16 13.47
C LEU A 310 -17.45 26.86 14.26
N TYR A 311 -17.98 26.94 15.51
CA TYR A 311 -18.20 25.76 16.36
C TYR A 311 -19.12 24.76 15.68
N ASP A 312 -20.26 25.21 15.17
CA ASP A 312 -21.24 24.33 14.53
C ASP A 312 -20.66 23.65 13.28
N LYS A 313 -19.86 24.38 12.50
CA LYS A 313 -19.19 23.79 11.33
C LYS A 313 -18.17 22.73 11.71
N LEU A 314 -17.33 22.98 12.73
CA LEU A 314 -16.38 22.00 13.22
C LEU A 314 -17.09 20.80 13.87
N TYR A 315 -18.20 21.07 14.58
CA TYR A 315 -18.96 20.03 15.28
C TYR A 315 -19.46 18.92 14.33
N LEU A 316 -19.77 19.24 13.08
CA LEU A 316 -20.18 18.24 12.07
C LEU A 316 -19.12 17.15 11.85
N TYR A 317 -17.84 17.46 12.03
CA TYR A 317 -16.72 16.55 11.79
C TYR A 317 -16.22 15.84 13.04
N ILE A 318 -16.63 16.30 14.24
CA ILE A 318 -16.14 15.79 15.52
C ILE A 318 -17.25 15.22 16.41
N GLN A 319 -18.52 15.31 16.01
CA GLN A 319 -19.65 14.70 16.72
C GLN A 319 -19.58 13.17 16.70
N GLU A 320 -20.31 12.53 17.59
CA GLU A 320 -20.44 11.07 17.60
C GLU A 320 -21.60 10.57 16.72
N GLY A 321 -21.44 9.33 16.23
CA GLY A 321 -22.51 8.56 15.61
C GLY A 321 -22.73 8.82 14.14
N SER A 322 -23.86 8.35 13.61
CA SER A 322 -24.20 8.30 12.19
C SER A 322 -24.34 9.66 11.47
N GLN A 323 -24.31 10.75 12.23
CA GLN A 323 -24.35 12.12 11.67
C GLN A 323 -22.96 12.74 11.51
N GLN A 324 -21.91 12.05 11.93
CA GLN A 324 -20.54 12.50 11.70
C GLN A 324 -20.23 12.55 10.22
N VAL A 325 -19.63 13.65 9.79
CA VAL A 325 -19.18 13.82 8.41
C VAL A 325 -17.72 13.40 8.32
N MET A 326 -17.44 12.38 7.51
CA MET A 326 -16.10 11.95 7.18
C MET A 326 -15.47 12.92 6.18
N ILE A 327 -14.14 12.96 6.12
CA ILE A 327 -13.37 13.85 5.26
C ILE A 327 -12.62 13.00 4.25
N SER A 328 -12.71 13.36 2.95
CA SER A 328 -11.87 12.77 1.93
C SER A 328 -10.44 13.32 2.01
N ASP A 329 -9.45 12.43 1.95
CA ASP A 329 -8.04 12.80 1.87
C ASP A 329 -7.56 13.15 0.46
N GLU A 330 -8.47 13.14 -0.53
CA GLU A 330 -8.21 13.36 -1.96
C GLU A 330 -7.36 12.25 -2.63
N HIS A 331 -7.02 11.17 -1.90
CA HIS A 331 -6.25 10.01 -2.36
C HIS A 331 -6.95 8.67 -2.06
N ASP A 332 -8.27 8.64 -2.26
CA ASP A 332 -9.13 7.47 -2.03
C ASP A 332 -9.21 6.98 -0.57
N GLY A 333 -8.92 7.84 0.39
CA GLY A 333 -9.10 7.60 1.82
C GLY A 333 -10.20 8.46 2.43
N LEU A 334 -10.82 7.95 3.50
CA LEU A 334 -11.75 8.67 4.37
C LEU A 334 -11.12 8.83 5.76
N ILE A 335 -11.29 10.00 6.35
CA ILE A 335 -10.68 10.37 7.62
C ILE A 335 -11.75 10.78 8.63
N ASP A 336 -11.68 10.20 9.81
CA ASP A 336 -12.34 10.68 11.02
C ASP A 336 -11.46 11.75 11.67
N LEU A 337 -11.86 13.01 11.62
CA LEU A 337 -11.06 14.12 12.14
C LEU A 337 -10.81 14.04 13.64
N LYS A 338 -11.80 13.57 14.42
CA LYS A 338 -11.67 13.44 15.88
C LYS A 338 -10.69 12.32 16.24
N HIS A 339 -10.75 11.19 15.51
CA HIS A 339 -9.82 10.07 15.68
C HIS A 339 -8.40 10.50 15.30
N LEU A 340 -8.23 11.13 14.13
CA LEU A 340 -6.95 11.69 13.70
C LEU A 340 -6.35 12.63 14.74
N ALA A 341 -7.16 13.53 15.33
CA ALA A 341 -6.70 14.45 16.34
C ALA A 341 -6.30 13.76 17.66
N ALA A 342 -7.11 12.80 18.12
CA ALA A 342 -6.83 12.03 19.34
C ALA A 342 -5.56 11.19 19.22
N THR A 343 -5.42 10.48 18.11
CA THR A 343 -4.26 9.62 17.82
C THR A 343 -2.99 10.46 17.66
N SER A 344 -3.06 11.61 16.97
CA SER A 344 -1.93 12.54 16.87
C SER A 344 -1.50 13.08 18.24
N GLU A 345 -2.44 13.46 19.11
CA GLU A 345 -2.13 13.91 20.48
C GLU A 345 -1.44 12.82 21.29
N ALA A 346 -1.91 11.58 21.20
CA ALA A 346 -1.30 10.43 21.89
C ALA A 346 0.15 10.23 21.44
N TYR A 347 0.41 10.31 20.14
CA TYR A 347 1.78 10.15 19.58
C TYR A 347 2.73 11.28 19.97
N PHE A 348 2.26 12.49 20.25
CA PHE A 348 3.13 13.56 20.78
C PHE A 348 3.80 13.18 22.09
N SER A 349 3.17 12.32 22.86
CA SER A 349 3.62 11.91 24.19
C SER A 349 4.56 10.71 24.16
N ILE A 350 4.66 9.99 23.03
CA ILE A 350 5.47 8.80 22.89
C ILE A 350 6.87 9.18 22.36
N THR A 351 7.88 9.06 23.21
CA THR A 351 9.26 9.44 22.87
C THR A 351 10.21 8.25 22.64
N SER A 352 9.79 7.02 22.97
CA SER A 352 10.75 5.90 23.12
C SER A 352 10.35 4.58 22.44
N VAL A 353 9.17 4.49 21.82
CA VAL A 353 8.72 3.30 21.09
C VAL A 353 8.60 3.69 19.62
N PRO A 354 8.86 2.80 18.65
CA PRO A 354 8.39 3.04 17.29
C PRO A 354 6.89 3.30 17.39
N ALA A 355 6.54 4.58 17.39
CA ALA A 355 5.18 5.07 17.67
C ALA A 355 4.16 4.44 16.72
N SER A 356 4.68 4.03 15.55
CA SER A 356 3.98 3.47 14.42
C SER A 356 3.03 2.33 14.72
N TRP A 357 3.31 1.50 15.71
CA TRP A 357 2.51 0.28 15.90
C TRP A 357 1.62 0.29 17.15
N VAL A 358 1.85 1.25 18.07
CA VAL A 358 1.13 1.30 19.34
C VAL A 358 -0.36 1.62 19.17
N GLY A 359 -0.70 2.48 18.20
CA GLY A 359 -2.10 2.84 17.92
C GLY A 359 -2.95 1.64 17.51
N TRP A 360 -2.40 0.78 16.68
CA TRP A 360 -3.13 -0.39 16.18
C TRP A 360 -3.29 -1.54 17.17
N ALA A 361 -2.70 -1.46 18.37
CA ALA A 361 -2.82 -2.54 19.36
C ALA A 361 -4.27 -2.75 19.83
N GLY A 362 -5.02 -1.66 20.02
CA GLY A 362 -6.44 -1.70 20.37
C GLY A 362 -7.31 -2.28 19.27
N ASP A 363 -7.09 -1.82 18.05
CA ASP A 363 -7.85 -2.21 16.86
C ASP A 363 -7.61 -3.68 16.50
N LEU A 364 -6.36 -4.13 16.59
CA LEU A 364 -6.02 -5.54 16.41
C LEU A 364 -6.62 -6.43 17.51
N ALA A 365 -6.70 -5.95 18.77
CA ALA A 365 -7.40 -6.66 19.83
C ALA A 365 -8.89 -6.83 19.51
N THR A 366 -9.52 -5.78 18.98
CA THR A 366 -10.91 -5.82 18.55
C THR A 366 -11.11 -6.74 17.35
N SER A 367 -10.21 -6.68 16.36
CA SER A 367 -10.23 -7.59 15.20
C SER A 367 -10.12 -9.06 15.60
N MET A 368 -9.30 -9.39 16.60
CA MET A 368 -9.22 -10.77 17.12
C MET A 368 -10.54 -11.25 17.72
N LYS A 369 -11.27 -10.37 18.42
CA LYS A 369 -12.61 -10.70 18.93
C LYS A 369 -13.59 -10.95 17.81
N GLU A 370 -13.69 -10.03 16.86
CA GLU A 370 -14.57 -10.16 15.70
C GLU A 370 -14.26 -11.42 14.87
N THR A 371 -12.98 -11.68 14.62
CA THR A 371 -12.54 -12.89 13.92
C THR A 371 -13.00 -14.15 14.65
N THR A 372 -12.84 -14.19 15.98
CA THR A 372 -13.28 -15.31 16.80
C THR A 372 -14.80 -15.50 16.75
N GLU A 373 -15.57 -14.43 16.83
CA GLU A 373 -17.03 -14.44 16.75
C GLU A 373 -17.51 -14.86 15.36
N TYR A 374 -16.88 -14.34 14.32
CA TYR A 374 -17.19 -14.70 12.95
C TYR A 374 -16.98 -16.19 12.69
N CYS A 375 -15.84 -16.75 13.14
CA CYS A 375 -15.57 -18.19 13.03
C CYS A 375 -16.62 -19.04 13.76
N LYS A 376 -16.98 -18.66 14.99
CA LYS A 376 -18.02 -19.36 15.76
C LYS A 376 -19.38 -19.36 15.06
N LYS A 377 -19.72 -18.23 14.43
CA LYS A 377 -21.04 -18.03 13.77
C LYS A 377 -21.10 -18.73 12.41
N ASN A 378 -20.04 -18.72 11.65
CA ASN A 378 -20.05 -19.11 10.22
C ASN A 378 -19.32 -20.43 9.94
N GLY A 379 -18.62 -21.01 10.92
CA GLY A 379 -17.80 -22.20 10.72
C GLY A 379 -16.58 -21.99 9.80
N ALA A 380 -16.12 -20.75 9.66
CA ALA A 380 -14.95 -20.39 8.86
C ALA A 380 -13.66 -20.72 9.62
N ASP A 381 -12.55 -20.92 8.89
CA ASP A 381 -11.23 -20.92 9.51
C ASP A 381 -10.78 -19.50 9.86
N TYR A 382 -9.84 -19.38 10.80
CA TYR A 382 -9.41 -18.09 11.34
C TYR A 382 -8.76 -17.18 10.30
N GLN A 383 -7.99 -17.73 9.33
CA GLN A 383 -7.32 -16.90 8.32
C GLN A 383 -8.33 -16.28 7.36
N ASN A 384 -9.27 -17.07 6.83
CA ASN A 384 -10.32 -16.55 5.96
C ASN A 384 -11.21 -15.53 6.70
N ALA A 385 -11.50 -15.76 7.97
CA ALA A 385 -12.27 -14.82 8.78
C ALA A 385 -11.50 -13.49 9.00
N ALA A 386 -10.23 -13.56 9.35
CA ALA A 386 -9.39 -12.37 9.53
C ALA A 386 -9.26 -11.55 8.23
N ASP A 387 -9.11 -12.22 7.08
CA ASP A 387 -9.02 -11.55 5.78
C ASP A 387 -10.31 -10.82 5.38
N ILE A 388 -11.45 -11.30 5.87
CA ILE A 388 -12.75 -10.64 5.67
C ILE A 388 -12.91 -9.43 6.60
N ILE A 389 -12.31 -9.47 7.79
CA ILE A 389 -12.54 -8.51 8.86
C ILE A 389 -11.55 -7.36 8.83
N VAL A 390 -10.24 -7.65 8.72
CA VAL A 390 -9.20 -6.62 8.79
C VAL A 390 -9.25 -5.71 7.57
N GLY A 391 -9.51 -4.45 7.79
CA GLY A 391 -9.59 -3.43 6.75
C GLY A 391 -10.95 -3.35 6.02
N ALA A 392 -11.94 -4.17 6.41
CA ALA A 392 -13.27 -4.12 5.79
C ALA A 392 -14.13 -2.99 6.39
N THR A 393 -15.00 -2.41 5.57
CA THR A 393 -15.75 -1.17 5.85
C THR A 393 -16.69 -1.25 7.06
N ASP A 394 -17.28 -2.42 7.32
CA ASP A 394 -18.31 -2.61 8.36
C ASP A 394 -17.76 -3.35 9.58
N THR A 395 -16.48 -3.18 9.88
CA THR A 395 -15.80 -3.82 11.02
C THR A 395 -15.28 -2.81 12.01
N TYR A 396 -14.77 -3.26 13.15
CA TYR A 396 -14.19 -2.38 14.17
C TYR A 396 -12.76 -1.90 13.81
N PHE A 397 -12.16 -2.42 12.75
CA PHE A 397 -10.88 -1.95 12.22
C PHE A 397 -10.96 -1.74 10.70
N PRO A 398 -11.77 -0.77 10.27
CA PRO A 398 -11.99 -0.51 8.86
C PRO A 398 -10.81 0.23 8.23
N TYR A 399 -10.85 0.33 6.90
CA TYR A 399 -9.84 1.05 6.12
C TYR A 399 -9.63 2.49 6.58
N GLU A 400 -10.69 3.19 6.97
CA GLU A 400 -10.66 4.57 7.45
C GLU A 400 -9.84 4.71 8.73
N ASP A 401 -9.96 3.77 9.67
CA ASP A 401 -9.17 3.72 10.90
C ASP A 401 -7.70 3.45 10.59
N MET A 402 -7.42 2.49 9.71
CA MET A 402 -6.05 2.17 9.30
C MET A 402 -5.35 3.40 8.69
N CYS A 403 -6.06 4.13 7.82
CA CYS A 403 -5.58 5.37 7.24
C CYS A 403 -5.40 6.46 8.29
N GLY A 404 -6.40 6.66 9.14
CA GLY A 404 -6.38 7.69 10.18
C GLY A 404 -5.21 7.52 11.15
N ASP A 405 -4.92 6.30 11.57
CA ASP A 405 -3.78 5.99 12.44
C ASP A 405 -2.44 6.23 11.74
N ALA A 406 -2.30 5.79 10.49
CA ALA A 406 -1.11 6.02 9.70
C ALA A 406 -0.84 7.52 9.52
N ASP A 407 -1.86 8.28 9.15
CA ASP A 407 -1.77 9.73 8.96
C ASP A 407 -1.45 10.45 10.27
N ALA A 408 -2.06 10.03 11.39
CA ALA A 408 -1.82 10.61 12.71
C ALA A 408 -0.36 10.47 13.15
N ILE A 409 0.26 9.32 12.86
CA ILE A 409 1.69 9.09 13.13
C ILE A 409 2.54 10.07 12.33
N GLY A 410 2.32 10.17 11.01
CA GLY A 410 3.06 11.06 10.14
C GLY A 410 2.93 12.53 10.55
N ILE A 411 1.71 12.98 10.86
CA ILE A 411 1.43 14.34 11.35
C ILE A 411 2.12 14.59 12.69
N ALA A 412 2.03 13.65 13.63
CA ALA A 412 2.68 13.78 14.93
C ALA A 412 4.22 13.86 14.82
N GLN A 413 4.81 13.12 13.89
CA GLN A 413 6.25 13.20 13.62
C GLN A 413 6.65 14.56 13.00
N LEU A 414 5.84 15.11 12.10
CA LEU A 414 6.07 16.47 11.57
C LEU A 414 6.03 17.51 12.68
N ILE A 415 5.05 17.44 13.57
CA ILE A 415 4.97 18.29 14.75
C ILE A 415 6.15 18.05 15.70
N GLY A 416 6.54 16.81 15.88
CA GLY A 416 7.69 16.43 16.75
C GLY A 416 9.03 16.94 16.27
N LYS A 417 9.22 17.11 14.97
CA LYS A 417 10.42 17.70 14.36
C LYS A 417 10.46 19.23 14.50
N SER A 418 9.31 19.87 14.78
CA SER A 418 9.27 21.33 15.01
C SER A 418 9.86 21.68 16.37
N THR A 419 10.71 22.68 16.38
CA THR A 419 11.27 23.28 17.60
C THR A 419 10.40 24.41 18.17
N SER A 420 9.34 24.81 17.45
CA SER A 420 8.47 25.92 17.81
C SER A 420 7.23 25.44 18.59
N SER A 421 6.98 26.05 19.74
CA SER A 421 5.74 25.86 20.52
C SER A 421 4.50 26.45 19.84
N THR A 422 4.71 27.31 18.84
CA THR A 422 3.64 27.92 18.03
C THR A 422 3.36 27.16 16.73
N HIS A 423 3.91 25.97 16.57
CA HIS A 423 3.70 25.16 15.38
C HIS A 423 2.22 24.83 15.18
N SER A 424 1.76 25.08 13.97
CA SER A 424 0.36 24.96 13.58
C SER A 424 -0.01 23.52 13.21
N PHE A 425 -1.15 23.03 13.71
CA PHE A 425 -1.71 21.74 13.31
C PHE A 425 -2.17 21.77 11.85
N SER A 426 -2.78 22.88 11.41
CA SER A 426 -3.21 23.06 10.01
C SER A 426 -2.04 23.03 9.03
N GLU A 427 -0.88 23.63 9.36
CA GLU A 427 0.34 23.56 8.55
C GLU A 427 0.87 22.12 8.45
N SER A 428 0.81 21.37 9.55
CA SER A 428 1.21 19.95 9.56
C SER A 428 0.29 19.09 8.71
N LEU A 429 -1.03 19.33 8.75
CA LEU A 429 -1.99 18.68 7.86
C LEU A 429 -1.68 18.99 6.40
N ILE A 430 -1.51 20.27 6.04
CA ILE A 430 -1.18 20.68 4.67
C ILE A 430 0.10 20.01 4.20
N ASN A 431 1.14 20.02 5.02
CA ASN A 431 2.41 19.41 4.64
C ASN A 431 2.29 17.88 4.45
N TYR A 432 1.57 17.20 5.37
CA TYR A 432 1.38 15.76 5.29
C TYR A 432 0.59 15.35 4.06
N TYR A 433 -0.59 15.93 3.86
CA TYR A 433 -1.46 15.56 2.76
C TYR A 433 -0.94 15.95 1.38
N ASN A 434 -0.08 16.96 1.28
CA ASN A 434 0.54 17.32 0.01
C ASN A 434 1.77 16.46 -0.34
N ASN A 435 2.48 15.89 0.65
CA ASN A 435 3.79 15.31 0.39
C ASN A 435 3.94 13.84 0.82
N TYR A 436 3.07 13.33 1.70
CA TYR A 436 3.27 12.02 2.33
C TYR A 436 2.09 11.07 2.22
N VAL A 437 0.86 11.56 2.04
CA VAL A 437 -0.34 10.74 2.07
C VAL A 437 -0.38 9.63 1.01
N SER A 438 0.19 9.86 -0.15
CA SER A 438 0.28 8.85 -1.21
C SER A 438 1.12 7.63 -0.82
N ASN A 439 1.99 7.81 0.19
CA ASN A 439 2.91 6.77 0.69
C ASN A 439 2.73 6.58 2.21
N ARG A 440 1.51 6.73 2.74
CA ARG A 440 1.23 6.73 4.19
C ARG A 440 1.75 5.51 4.94
N PHE A 441 1.65 4.34 4.35
CA PHE A 441 2.13 3.11 4.97
C PHE A 441 3.65 2.92 4.79
N GLU A 442 4.25 3.44 3.72
CA GLU A 442 5.70 3.39 3.49
C GLU A 442 6.46 4.18 4.56
N TYR A 443 5.93 5.35 4.94
CA TYR A 443 6.48 6.17 6.00
C TYR A 443 6.56 5.46 7.36
N ILE A 444 5.57 4.65 7.69
CA ILE A 444 5.54 3.82 8.89
C ILE A 444 6.61 2.72 8.82
N ILE A 445 6.80 2.13 7.63
CA ILE A 445 7.75 1.04 7.42
C ILE A 445 9.20 1.53 7.43
N GLU A 446 9.47 2.74 6.96
CA GLU A 446 10.79 3.37 7.09
C GLU A 446 11.24 3.48 8.55
N ASP A 447 10.34 3.85 9.45
CA ASP A 447 10.62 3.90 10.89
C ASP A 447 11.02 2.54 11.47
N LEU A 448 10.49 1.46 10.94
CA LEU A 448 10.82 0.09 11.33
C LEU A 448 12.12 -0.42 10.69
N LYS A 449 12.74 0.36 9.80
CA LYS A 449 13.88 -0.05 8.97
C LYS A 449 13.61 -1.36 8.23
N CYS A 450 12.35 -1.64 7.92
CA CYS A 450 11.94 -2.79 7.14
C CYS A 450 12.28 -2.55 5.67
N SER A 451 12.90 -3.53 5.04
CA SER A 451 12.79 -3.70 3.60
C SER A 451 11.34 -4.09 3.28
N ASP A 452 10.86 -3.81 2.07
CA ASP A 452 9.48 -4.05 1.62
C ASP A 452 9.03 -5.54 1.62
N TYR A 453 9.63 -6.37 2.45
CA TYR A 453 9.35 -7.80 2.52
C TYR A 453 8.19 -8.10 3.46
N LEU A 454 7.23 -8.88 2.99
CA LEU A 454 6.08 -9.29 3.79
C LEU A 454 6.48 -9.98 5.10
N SER A 455 7.54 -10.79 5.10
CA SER A 455 8.06 -11.43 6.31
C SER A 455 8.52 -10.41 7.35
N ALA A 456 9.24 -9.35 6.94
CA ALA A 456 9.69 -8.29 7.84
C ALA A 456 8.51 -7.48 8.40
N ILE A 457 7.49 -7.22 7.58
CA ILE A 457 6.24 -6.58 8.03
C ILE A 457 5.53 -7.47 9.06
N LYS A 458 5.44 -8.77 8.81
CA LYS A 458 4.84 -9.73 9.76
C LYS A 458 5.57 -9.75 11.12
N ASP A 459 6.89 -9.72 11.12
CA ASP A 459 7.68 -9.68 12.35
C ASP A 459 7.45 -8.37 13.13
N ALA A 460 7.33 -7.25 12.44
CA ALA A 460 7.02 -5.97 13.05
C ALA A 460 5.59 -5.94 13.63
N VAL A 461 4.60 -6.42 12.88
CA VAL A 461 3.20 -6.53 13.34
C VAL A 461 3.10 -7.47 14.55
N LYS A 462 3.87 -8.55 14.59
CA LYS A 462 3.88 -9.50 15.70
C LYS A 462 4.25 -8.85 17.04
N ALA A 463 5.12 -7.87 17.05
CA ALA A 463 5.43 -7.10 18.26
C ALA A 463 4.20 -6.34 18.80
N THR A 464 3.39 -5.77 17.92
CA THR A 464 2.12 -5.12 18.28
C THR A 464 1.07 -6.13 18.74
N MET A 465 0.99 -7.29 18.11
CA MET A 465 0.08 -8.37 18.50
C MET A 465 0.30 -8.85 19.94
N ASN A 466 1.54 -8.80 20.43
CA ASN A 466 1.81 -9.11 21.85
C ASN A 466 1.14 -8.12 22.80
N GLN A 467 1.11 -6.83 22.46
CA GLN A 467 0.41 -5.80 23.24
C GLN A 467 -1.11 -5.96 23.12
N SER A 468 -1.62 -6.24 21.94
CA SER A 468 -3.04 -6.54 21.70
C SER A 468 -3.52 -7.73 22.51
N THR A 469 -2.72 -8.80 22.57
CA THR A 469 -3.00 -10.00 23.34
C THR A 469 -3.03 -9.68 24.84
N LEU A 470 -2.07 -8.92 25.33
CA LEU A 470 -2.05 -8.48 26.73
C LEU A 470 -3.27 -7.64 27.07
N LEU A 471 -3.68 -6.75 26.19
CA LEU A 471 -4.88 -5.93 26.36
C LEU A 471 -6.14 -6.80 26.49
N LEU A 472 -6.31 -7.80 25.61
CA LEU A 472 -7.42 -8.75 25.70
C LEU A 472 -7.41 -9.56 26.99
N GLN A 473 -6.25 -10.01 27.46
CA GLN A 473 -6.11 -10.74 28.72
C GLN A 473 -6.53 -9.87 29.92
N LEU A 474 -6.19 -8.59 29.92
CA LEU A 474 -6.65 -7.65 30.94
C LEU A 474 -8.17 -7.45 30.92
N LEU A 475 -8.81 -7.62 29.78
CA LEU A 475 -10.26 -7.57 29.58
C LEU A 475 -10.96 -8.93 29.86
N GLY A 476 -10.19 -9.97 30.19
CA GLY A 476 -10.71 -11.31 30.52
C GLY A 476 -10.82 -12.24 29.30
N ASP A 477 -10.31 -11.85 28.14
CA ASP A 477 -10.29 -12.67 26.93
C ASP A 477 -8.91 -13.33 26.74
N ASN A 478 -8.90 -14.56 26.24
CA ASN A 478 -7.68 -15.30 25.93
C ASN A 478 -7.72 -15.75 24.46
N PRO A 479 -7.18 -14.94 23.53
CA PRO A 479 -7.13 -15.32 22.13
C PRO A 479 -6.22 -16.53 21.93
N THR A 480 -6.59 -17.42 21.01
CA THR A 480 -5.75 -18.57 20.64
C THR A 480 -4.62 -18.14 19.71
N ASP A 481 -3.54 -18.91 19.65
CA ASP A 481 -2.43 -18.66 18.72
C ASP A 481 -2.90 -18.61 17.26
N ASP A 482 -3.91 -19.40 16.91
CA ASP A 482 -4.47 -19.42 15.56
C ASP A 482 -5.11 -18.08 15.18
N VAL A 483 -5.91 -17.46 16.07
CA VAL A 483 -6.51 -16.16 15.79
C VAL A 483 -5.49 -15.03 15.82
N ILE A 484 -4.49 -15.10 16.71
CA ILE A 484 -3.39 -14.15 16.75
C ILE A 484 -2.63 -14.15 15.44
N ASN A 485 -2.22 -15.35 14.97
CA ASN A 485 -1.48 -15.51 13.73
C ASN A 485 -2.31 -15.08 12.51
N ALA A 486 -3.59 -15.42 12.47
CA ALA A 486 -4.48 -15.04 11.38
C ALA A 486 -4.62 -13.51 11.26
N CYS A 487 -4.92 -12.81 12.36
CA CYS A 487 -5.03 -11.35 12.35
C CYS A 487 -3.69 -10.67 12.04
N CYS A 488 -2.57 -11.21 12.55
CA CYS A 488 -1.24 -10.72 12.22
C CYS A 488 -0.95 -10.85 10.72
N ASN A 489 -1.24 -12.00 10.12
CA ASN A 489 -1.06 -12.24 8.70
C ASN A 489 -1.94 -11.31 7.85
N SER A 490 -3.23 -11.18 8.18
CA SER A 490 -4.16 -10.32 7.44
C SER A 490 -3.76 -8.86 7.51
N PHE A 491 -3.38 -8.35 8.68
CA PHE A 491 -2.96 -6.98 8.83
C PHE A 491 -1.64 -6.70 8.09
N ALA A 492 -0.66 -7.60 8.19
CA ALA A 492 0.60 -7.47 7.46
C ALA A 492 0.40 -7.55 5.94
N ASN A 493 -0.46 -8.45 5.47
CA ASN A 493 -0.84 -8.51 4.06
C ASN A 493 -1.53 -7.22 3.62
N TYR A 494 -2.45 -6.69 4.42
CA TYR A 494 -3.14 -5.44 4.09
C TYR A 494 -2.15 -4.30 3.89
N ILE A 495 -1.24 -4.08 4.85
CA ILE A 495 -0.19 -3.05 4.74
C ILE A 495 0.67 -3.30 3.50
N TYR A 496 1.11 -4.53 3.30
CA TYR A 496 1.97 -4.90 2.17
C TYR A 496 1.33 -4.55 0.82
N PHE A 497 0.02 -4.78 0.66
CA PHE A 497 -0.72 -4.47 -0.57
C PHE A 497 -1.17 -3.00 -0.67
N GLU A 498 -0.98 -2.18 0.36
CA GLU A 498 -1.16 -0.73 0.31
C GLU A 498 0.14 0.02 -0.02
N LEU A 499 1.29 -0.62 0.15
CA LEU A 499 2.58 -0.08 -0.25
C LEU A 499 2.76 -0.08 -1.76
#